data_a6183a7feb25d466533902a226c46259
#
_entry.id   a6183a7feb25d466533902a226c46259
#
_cell.length_a   1.000
_cell.length_b   1.000
_cell.length_c   1.000
_cell.angle_alpha   90.00
_cell.angle_beta   90.00
_cell.angle_gamma   90.00
#
_symmetry.space_group_name_H-M   'P 1'
#
loop_
_entity.id
_entity.type
_entity.pdbx_description
1 polymer ?
#
loop_
_entity_poly.entity_id
_entity_poly.type
_entity_poly.pdbx_seq_one_letter_code
_entity_poly.pdbx_strand_id
1 'polypeptide(L)'
;MYKKIKILVFPDPKLRTVARKITKFDKSLEKLSDNMLHTMYDANGIGLAATQVDEHIRLVVMDLSEDRNEPMVFVNPEYKVQKEHKLVEFEEGCLSIPGFNHNIARPDNIELKWQDLKGKEHEIKPEGMLSICIQHEIDHLEGKLMVDYVSALKRDRVRKRLLKEFKRK
;
A
#
# COMPACT_ATOMS: atom_id res chain seq x y z
N MET A 1 -0.92 3.71 23.95
CA MET A 1 -1.99 2.79 23.48
C MET A 1 -2.20 3.02 21.99
N TYR A 2 -2.16 1.95 21.21
CA TYR A 2 -2.37 2.00 19.76
C TYR A 2 -3.84 1.88 19.43
N LYS A 3 -4.26 2.60 18.40
CA LYS A 3 -5.64 2.56 17.91
C LYS A 3 -5.68 1.76 16.60
N LYS A 4 -6.45 0.68 16.59
CA LYS A 4 -6.77 -0.03 15.36
C LYS A 4 -7.65 0.85 14.47
N ILE A 5 -7.25 1.01 13.22
CA ILE A 5 -7.98 1.82 12.24
C ILE A 5 -8.74 0.88 11.31
N LYS A 6 -9.93 1.29 10.89
CA LYS A 6 -10.72 0.53 9.92
C LYS A 6 -10.05 0.58 8.55
N ILE A 7 -9.84 -0.59 7.95
CA ILE A 7 -9.36 -0.70 6.56
C ILE A 7 -10.56 -0.59 5.62
N LEU A 8 -10.48 0.34 4.66
CA LEU A 8 -11.45 0.47 3.59
C LEU A 8 -11.38 -0.73 2.66
N VAL A 9 -12.53 -1.16 2.14
CA VAL A 9 -12.64 -2.32 1.26
C VAL A 9 -13.24 -1.90 -0.08
N PHE A 10 -12.65 -2.41 -1.16
CA PHE A 10 -13.14 -2.20 -2.52
C PHE A 10 -14.63 -2.66 -2.63
N PRO A 11 -15.52 -1.90 -3.23
CA PRO A 11 -15.30 -0.75 -4.09
C PRO A 11 -15.49 0.63 -3.42
N ASP A 12 -15.15 0.79 -2.16
CA ASP A 12 -15.27 2.09 -1.49
C ASP A 12 -14.58 3.19 -2.34
N PRO A 13 -15.30 4.25 -2.77
CA PRO A 13 -14.74 5.28 -3.64
C PRO A 13 -13.60 6.07 -3.02
N LYS A 14 -13.47 6.09 -1.70
CA LYS A 14 -12.36 6.74 -0.98
C LYS A 14 -11.00 6.12 -1.32
N LEU A 15 -10.97 4.83 -1.71
CA LEU A 15 -9.76 4.16 -2.19
C LEU A 15 -9.22 4.76 -3.51
N ARG A 16 -10.02 5.55 -4.22
CA ARG A 16 -9.63 6.23 -5.46
C ARG A 16 -9.11 7.66 -5.24
N THR A 17 -8.98 8.08 -4.00
CA THR A 17 -8.47 9.41 -3.67
C THR A 17 -6.96 9.47 -3.87
N VAL A 18 -6.48 10.49 -4.57
CA VAL A 18 -5.04 10.76 -4.70
C VAL A 18 -4.53 11.41 -3.41
N ALA A 19 -3.51 10.81 -2.83
CA ALA A 19 -2.93 11.25 -1.56
C ALA A 19 -2.12 12.54 -1.70
N ARG A 20 -2.23 13.41 -0.70
CA ARG A 20 -1.50 14.68 -0.63
C ARG A 20 -0.09 14.47 -0.09
N LYS A 21 0.85 15.27 -0.58
CA LYS A 21 2.20 15.33 -0.02
C LYS A 21 2.16 15.77 1.45
N ILE A 22 2.93 15.10 2.28
CA ILE A 22 3.12 15.47 3.69
C ILE A 22 4.18 16.57 3.75
N THR A 23 3.85 17.66 4.45
CA THR A 23 4.74 18.80 4.65
C THR A 23 5.08 19.03 6.12
N LYS A 24 4.34 18.40 7.02
CA LYS A 24 4.50 18.54 8.47
C LYS A 24 4.91 17.22 9.10
N PHE A 25 6.08 17.21 9.71
CA PHE A 25 6.69 16.04 10.34
C PHE A 25 6.64 16.20 11.86
N ASP A 26 5.56 15.78 12.46
CA ASP A 26 5.28 15.95 13.88
C ASP A 26 4.83 14.65 14.57
N LYS A 27 4.53 14.74 15.86
CA LYS A 27 4.08 13.59 16.65
C LYS A 27 2.76 12.99 16.15
N SER A 28 1.92 13.76 15.47
CA SER A 28 0.68 13.23 14.91
C SER A 28 0.96 12.27 13.74
N LEU A 29 1.97 12.57 12.93
CA LEU A 29 2.43 11.70 11.86
C LEU A 29 3.05 10.40 12.42
N GLU A 30 3.88 10.52 13.46
CA GLU A 30 4.45 9.35 14.16
C GLU A 30 3.34 8.44 14.70
N LYS A 31 2.37 9.03 15.41
CA LYS A 31 1.25 8.29 15.96
C LYS A 31 0.38 7.61 14.89
N LEU A 32 0.15 8.26 13.76
CA LEU A 32 -0.57 7.66 12.66
C LEU A 32 0.19 6.47 12.08
N SER A 33 1.50 6.60 11.85
CA SER A 33 2.33 5.51 11.34
C SER A 33 2.32 4.30 12.29
N ASP A 34 2.39 4.52 13.59
CA ASP A 34 2.31 3.45 14.60
C ASP A 34 0.95 2.76 14.58
N ASN A 35 -0.15 3.52 14.52
CA ASN A 35 -1.49 2.96 14.41
C ASN A 35 -1.69 2.15 13.12
N MET A 36 -1.10 2.62 12.01
CA MET A 36 -1.13 1.90 10.73
C MET A 36 -0.33 0.59 10.80
N LEU A 37 0.85 0.60 11.41
CA LEU A 37 1.65 -0.62 11.61
C LEU A 37 0.88 -1.66 12.43
N HIS A 38 0.28 -1.25 13.55
CA HIS A 38 -0.55 -2.14 14.36
C HIS A 38 -1.75 -2.69 13.59
N THR A 39 -2.43 -1.83 12.84
CA THR A 39 -3.57 -2.23 11.99
C THR A 39 -3.13 -3.25 10.93
N MET A 40 -1.98 -3.01 10.29
CA MET A 40 -1.37 -3.91 9.32
C MET A 40 -1.05 -5.29 9.93
N TYR A 41 -0.38 -5.30 11.09
CA TYR A 41 -0.03 -6.55 11.78
C TYR A 41 -1.27 -7.34 12.22
N ASP A 42 -2.27 -6.67 12.79
CA ASP A 42 -3.54 -7.28 13.18
C ASP A 42 -4.28 -7.93 11.99
N ALA A 43 -4.14 -7.34 10.82
CA ALA A 43 -4.74 -7.86 9.58
C ALA A 43 -3.85 -8.87 8.85
N ASN A 44 -2.72 -9.27 9.43
CA ASN A 44 -1.71 -10.14 8.81
C ASN A 44 -1.17 -9.62 7.47
N GLY A 45 -1.15 -8.31 7.28
CA GLY A 45 -0.58 -7.65 6.11
C GLY A 45 0.93 -7.46 6.21
N ILE A 46 1.55 -7.17 5.07
CA ILE A 46 2.98 -6.84 4.94
C ILE A 46 3.21 -5.39 4.51
N GLY A 47 2.17 -4.72 4.06
CA GLY A 47 2.16 -3.31 3.68
C GLY A 47 0.78 -2.70 3.85
N LEU A 48 0.75 -1.39 4.07
CA LEU A 48 -0.49 -0.62 4.19
C LEU A 48 -0.22 0.85 3.83
N ALA A 49 -1.03 1.36 2.91
CA ALA A 49 -1.01 2.77 2.54
C ALA A 49 -2.07 3.56 3.33
N ALA A 50 -1.79 4.81 3.64
CA ALA A 50 -2.69 5.66 4.42
C ALA A 50 -4.07 5.82 3.77
N THR A 51 -4.15 5.86 2.44
CA THR A 51 -5.41 5.90 1.71
C THR A 51 -6.35 4.75 2.06
N GLN A 52 -5.80 3.57 2.38
CA GLN A 52 -6.58 2.39 2.77
C GLN A 52 -7.25 2.53 4.15
N VAL A 53 -6.83 3.49 4.95
CA VAL A 53 -7.41 3.79 6.27
C VAL A 53 -8.08 5.18 6.31
N ASP A 54 -8.49 5.67 5.16
CA ASP A 54 -9.18 6.97 4.98
C ASP A 54 -8.32 8.20 5.35
N GLU A 55 -7.00 8.02 5.34
CA GLU A 55 -6.03 9.10 5.53
C GLU A 55 -5.35 9.40 4.18
N HIS A 56 -5.77 10.48 3.53
CA HIS A 56 -5.37 10.75 2.15
C HIS A 56 -4.09 11.56 2.07
N ILE A 57 -3.02 11.01 2.67
CA ILE A 57 -1.67 11.55 2.69
C ILE A 57 -0.66 10.49 2.22
N ARG A 58 0.47 10.93 1.70
CA ARG A 58 1.48 10.04 1.13
C ARG A 58 2.32 9.36 2.22
N LEU A 59 1.72 8.40 2.91
CA LEU A 59 2.33 7.60 3.95
C LEU A 59 2.10 6.11 3.67
N VAL A 60 3.17 5.33 3.78
CA VAL A 60 3.16 3.87 3.65
C VAL A 60 3.90 3.27 4.83
N VAL A 61 3.36 2.20 5.38
CA VAL A 61 4.05 1.34 6.35
C VAL A 61 4.20 -0.07 5.77
N MET A 62 5.28 -0.74 6.13
CA MET A 62 5.61 -2.05 5.58
C MET A 62 6.49 -2.84 6.56
N ASP A 63 6.35 -4.14 6.54
CA ASP A 63 7.28 -5.07 7.20
C ASP A 63 7.32 -6.38 6.42
N LEU A 64 8.46 -6.69 5.82
CA LEU A 64 8.69 -7.87 5.02
C LEU A 64 9.49 -8.95 5.76
N SER A 65 9.84 -8.70 7.05
CA SER A 65 10.58 -9.66 7.85
C SER A 65 9.71 -10.85 8.27
N GLU A 66 10.32 -12.03 8.40
CA GLU A 66 9.62 -13.23 8.87
C GLU A 66 9.08 -13.05 10.30
N ASP A 67 9.91 -12.46 11.17
CA ASP A 67 9.60 -12.26 12.58
C ASP A 67 8.73 -11.03 12.86
N ARG A 68 8.39 -10.26 11.83
CA ARG A 68 7.58 -9.04 11.95
C ARG A 68 8.12 -8.03 12.96
N ASN A 69 9.41 -7.82 12.91
CA ASN A 69 10.14 -6.95 13.83
C ASN A 69 11.05 -5.92 13.12
N GLU A 70 10.90 -5.74 11.82
CA GLU A 70 11.64 -4.79 11.01
C GLU A 70 10.70 -3.83 10.25
N PRO A 71 9.89 -3.02 10.99
CA PRO A 71 8.95 -2.11 10.35
C PRO A 71 9.68 -1.01 9.56
N MET A 72 9.13 -0.67 8.42
CA MET A 72 9.58 0.43 7.57
C MET A 72 8.46 1.45 7.40
N VAL A 73 8.81 2.73 7.42
CA VAL A 73 7.88 3.85 7.20
C VAL A 73 8.40 4.71 6.06
N PHE A 74 7.54 4.95 5.08
CA PHE A 74 7.86 5.75 3.89
C PHE A 74 6.94 6.96 3.84
N VAL A 75 7.49 8.15 4.00
CA VAL A 75 6.77 9.42 3.86
C VAL A 75 7.09 10.00 2.49
N ASN A 76 6.05 10.42 1.77
CA ASN A 76 6.19 10.95 0.41
C ASN A 76 6.99 10.03 -0.54
N PRO A 77 6.72 8.71 -0.54
CA PRO A 77 7.45 7.82 -1.42
C PRO A 77 7.10 8.10 -2.88
N GLU A 78 8.10 8.02 -3.72
CA GLU A 78 7.98 8.06 -5.17
C GLU A 78 9.02 7.15 -5.80
N TYR A 79 8.71 6.56 -6.95
CA TYR A 79 9.66 5.75 -7.67
C TYR A 79 9.73 6.10 -9.13
N LYS A 80 10.87 5.79 -9.71
CA LYS A 80 11.13 5.92 -11.14
C LYS A 80 11.57 4.57 -11.68
N VAL A 81 10.89 4.10 -12.73
CA VAL A 81 11.30 2.90 -13.45
C VAL A 81 12.58 3.19 -14.21
N GLN A 82 13.59 2.35 -14.05
CA GLN A 82 14.86 2.49 -14.74
C GLN A 82 14.72 2.05 -16.19
N LYS A 83 15.54 2.63 -17.08
CA LYS A 83 15.51 2.35 -18.51
C LYS A 83 15.69 0.86 -18.82
N GLU A 84 16.61 0.22 -18.13
CA GLU A 84 16.86 -1.22 -18.23
C GLU A 84 16.10 -1.94 -17.11
N HIS A 85 14.95 -2.51 -17.46
CA HIS A 85 14.14 -3.30 -16.53
C HIS A 85 13.47 -4.46 -17.27
N LYS A 86 13.05 -5.44 -16.49
CA LYS A 86 12.17 -6.54 -16.93
C LYS A 86 10.85 -6.43 -16.19
N LEU A 87 9.82 -6.99 -16.77
CA LEU A 87 8.57 -7.21 -16.05
C LEU A 87 8.65 -8.56 -15.36
N VAL A 88 8.43 -8.56 -14.05
CA VAL A 88 8.37 -9.77 -13.23
C VAL A 88 6.97 -9.93 -12.67
N GLU A 89 6.47 -11.17 -12.68
CA GLU A 89 5.15 -11.50 -12.15
C GLU A 89 5.27 -12.01 -10.72
N PHE A 90 4.45 -11.43 -9.85
CA PHE A 90 4.27 -11.88 -8.48
C PHE A 90 2.80 -12.02 -8.16
N GLU A 91 2.44 -13.04 -7.39
CA GLU A 91 1.12 -13.16 -6.82
C GLU A 91 0.96 -12.14 -5.70
N GLU A 92 0.07 -11.17 -5.92
CA GLU A 92 -0.23 -10.12 -4.97
C GLU A 92 -1.59 -10.31 -4.33
N GLY A 93 -1.70 -9.91 -3.08
CA GLY A 93 -2.94 -9.74 -2.35
C GLY A 93 -3.03 -8.32 -1.78
N CYS A 94 -4.21 -7.93 -1.31
CA CYS A 94 -4.44 -6.60 -0.77
C CYS A 94 -5.44 -6.65 0.38
N LEU A 95 -5.14 -6.00 1.49
CA LEU A 95 -6.04 -5.91 2.65
C LEU A 95 -7.38 -5.22 2.32
N SER A 96 -7.39 -4.36 1.31
CA SER A 96 -8.60 -3.69 0.81
C SER A 96 -9.41 -4.52 -0.19
N ILE A 97 -8.90 -5.68 -0.60
CA ILE A 97 -9.57 -6.60 -1.54
C ILE A 97 -9.45 -8.03 -0.98
N PRO A 98 -10.09 -8.31 0.15
CA PRO A 98 -9.95 -9.59 0.83
C PRO A 98 -10.38 -10.77 -0.06
N GLY A 99 -9.61 -11.86 0.02
CA GLY A 99 -9.87 -13.09 -0.72
C GLY A 99 -9.56 -13.02 -2.22
N PHE A 100 -8.92 -11.96 -2.69
CA PHE A 100 -8.49 -11.80 -4.07
C PHE A 100 -6.97 -11.77 -4.18
N ASN A 101 -6.41 -12.71 -4.93
CA ASN A 101 -5.00 -12.75 -5.28
C ASN A 101 -4.86 -12.83 -6.79
N HIS A 102 -3.84 -12.20 -7.34
CA HIS A 102 -3.59 -12.19 -8.77
C HIS A 102 -2.12 -11.96 -9.07
N ASN A 103 -1.63 -12.59 -10.12
CA ASN A 103 -0.30 -12.34 -10.64
C ASN A 103 -0.28 -11.00 -11.37
N ILE A 104 0.55 -10.09 -10.89
CA ILE A 104 0.71 -8.75 -11.48
C ILE A 104 2.14 -8.61 -11.96
N ALA A 105 2.30 -8.18 -13.21
CA ALA A 105 3.60 -7.88 -13.79
C ALA A 105 4.02 -6.46 -13.38
N ARG A 106 5.20 -6.36 -12.76
CA ARG A 106 5.78 -5.07 -12.36
C ARG A 106 7.23 -4.97 -12.81
N PRO A 107 7.72 -3.74 -13.11
CA PRO A 107 9.14 -3.56 -13.38
C PRO A 107 9.99 -3.95 -12.17
N ASP A 108 11.07 -4.69 -12.43
CA ASP A 108 11.98 -5.19 -11.41
C ASP A 108 13.06 -4.17 -11.01
N ASN A 109 13.29 -3.15 -11.83
CA ASN A 109 14.34 -2.17 -11.62
C ASN A 109 13.74 -0.76 -11.49
N ILE A 110 13.67 -0.29 -10.25
CA ILE A 110 13.19 1.03 -9.89
C ILE A 110 14.19 1.76 -9.00
N GLU A 111 14.11 3.06 -8.98
CA GLU A 111 14.76 3.93 -8.01
C GLU A 111 13.69 4.52 -7.11
N LEU A 112 13.81 4.29 -5.80
CA LEU A 112 12.85 4.71 -4.79
C LEU A 112 13.43 5.86 -3.98
N LYS A 113 12.64 6.94 -3.82
CA LYS A 113 12.94 8.09 -2.96
C LYS A 113 11.82 8.26 -1.95
N TRP A 114 12.16 8.57 -0.71
CA TRP A 114 11.18 8.87 0.34
C TRP A 114 11.80 9.71 1.44
N GLN A 115 10.98 10.17 2.34
CA GLN A 115 11.40 10.83 3.56
C GLN A 115 11.07 9.94 4.76
N ASP A 116 11.90 9.98 5.79
CA ASP A 116 11.55 9.35 7.08
C ASP A 116 10.61 10.25 7.90
N LEU A 117 10.23 9.81 9.09
CA LEU A 117 9.32 10.55 9.97
C LEU A 117 9.87 11.88 10.46
N LYS A 118 11.15 12.14 10.26
CA LYS A 118 11.83 13.42 10.58
C LYS A 118 12.01 14.32 9.37
N GLY A 119 11.57 13.86 8.20
CA GLY A 119 11.70 14.60 6.94
C GLY A 119 13.04 14.41 6.24
N LYS A 120 13.93 13.53 6.75
CA LYS A 120 15.20 13.22 6.10
C LYS A 120 14.96 12.39 4.84
N GLU A 121 15.58 12.80 3.74
CA GLU A 121 15.47 12.11 2.45
C GLU A 121 16.36 10.86 2.39
N HIS A 122 15.79 9.82 1.76
CA HIS A 122 16.44 8.55 1.50
C HIS A 122 16.22 8.15 0.04
N GLU A 123 17.17 7.42 -0.50
CA GLU A 123 17.12 6.92 -1.87
C GLU A 123 17.79 5.55 -1.92
N ILE A 124 17.10 4.59 -2.54
CA ILE A 124 17.63 3.25 -2.77
C ILE A 124 17.17 2.71 -4.12
N LYS A 125 17.83 1.65 -4.58
CA LYS A 125 17.33 0.76 -5.64
C LYS A 125 16.86 -0.53 -4.98
N PRO A 126 15.57 -0.63 -4.62
CA PRO A 126 15.05 -1.82 -3.95
C PRO A 126 15.05 -3.02 -4.89
N GLU A 127 15.24 -4.20 -4.32
CA GLU A 127 15.22 -5.47 -5.04
C GLU A 127 14.16 -6.42 -4.45
N GLY A 128 13.76 -7.41 -5.22
CA GLY A 128 12.86 -8.49 -4.77
C GLY A 128 11.50 -7.97 -4.28
N MET A 129 11.06 -8.51 -3.16
CA MET A 129 9.74 -8.20 -2.58
C MET A 129 9.57 -6.73 -2.21
N LEU A 130 10.63 -6.06 -1.75
CA LEU A 130 10.55 -4.63 -1.41
C LEU A 130 10.19 -3.79 -2.64
N SER A 131 10.80 -4.08 -3.80
CA SER A 131 10.49 -3.39 -5.05
C SER A 131 9.02 -3.59 -5.46
N ILE A 132 8.51 -4.79 -5.34
CA ILE A 132 7.12 -5.13 -5.71
C ILE A 132 6.13 -4.50 -4.73
N CYS A 133 6.34 -4.69 -3.44
CA CYS A 133 5.42 -4.20 -2.41
C CYS A 133 5.33 -2.67 -2.39
N ILE A 134 6.46 -1.97 -2.53
CA ILE A 134 6.43 -0.50 -2.52
C ILE A 134 5.68 0.07 -3.73
N GLN A 135 5.77 -0.57 -4.89
CA GLN A 135 4.99 -0.19 -6.07
C GLN A 135 3.49 -0.38 -5.85
N HIS A 136 3.10 -1.50 -5.22
CA HIS A 136 1.71 -1.76 -4.84
C HIS A 136 1.17 -0.67 -3.90
N GLU A 137 1.94 -0.31 -2.87
CA GLU A 137 1.51 0.69 -1.88
C GLU A 137 1.48 2.11 -2.47
N ILE A 138 2.42 2.47 -3.34
CA ILE A 138 2.39 3.75 -4.04
C ILE A 138 1.20 3.84 -5.00
N ASP A 139 0.81 2.74 -5.64
CA ASP A 139 -0.43 2.69 -6.43
C ASP A 139 -1.63 3.17 -5.60
N HIS A 140 -1.78 2.71 -4.36
CA HIS A 140 -2.84 3.17 -3.47
C HIS A 140 -2.80 4.69 -3.25
N LEU A 141 -1.62 5.28 -3.12
CA LEU A 141 -1.46 6.73 -2.96
C LEU A 141 -1.87 7.51 -4.21
N GLU A 142 -1.87 6.87 -5.37
CA GLU A 142 -2.33 7.42 -6.65
C GLU A 142 -3.79 7.05 -6.99
N GLY A 143 -4.50 6.42 -6.04
CA GLY A 143 -5.87 5.97 -6.25
C GLY A 143 -6.01 4.75 -7.15
N LYS A 144 -4.92 4.01 -7.35
CA LYS A 144 -4.86 2.80 -8.18
C LYS A 144 -4.90 1.55 -7.33
N LEU A 145 -5.65 0.56 -7.77
CA LEU A 145 -5.83 -0.70 -7.06
C LEU A 145 -5.36 -1.88 -7.92
N MET A 146 -5.03 -3.01 -7.27
CA MET A 146 -4.60 -4.20 -8.01
C MET A 146 -5.68 -4.75 -8.96
N VAL A 147 -6.96 -4.47 -8.71
CA VAL A 147 -8.05 -4.82 -9.65
C VAL A 147 -8.01 -4.02 -10.96
N ASP A 148 -7.21 -2.97 -11.05
CA ASP A 148 -7.01 -2.21 -12.28
C ASP A 148 -6.10 -2.94 -13.28
N TYR A 149 -5.36 -3.96 -12.81
CA TYR A 149 -4.49 -4.81 -13.62
C TYR A 149 -5.18 -6.05 -14.19
N VAL A 150 -6.45 -6.26 -13.87
CA VAL A 150 -7.24 -7.40 -14.38
C VAL A 150 -8.31 -6.91 -15.36
N SER A 151 -8.94 -7.85 -16.10
CA SER A 151 -10.02 -7.53 -17.02
C SER A 151 -11.19 -6.85 -16.31
N ALA A 152 -11.96 -6.04 -17.05
CA ALA A 152 -13.16 -5.40 -16.52
C ALA A 152 -14.17 -6.42 -15.98
N LEU A 153 -14.30 -7.58 -16.64
CA LEU A 153 -15.19 -8.67 -16.20
C LEU A 153 -14.72 -9.23 -14.84
N LYS A 154 -13.44 -9.50 -14.68
CA LYS A 154 -12.88 -10.03 -13.43
C LYS A 154 -13.01 -9.02 -12.29
N ARG A 155 -12.73 -7.76 -12.55
CA ARG A 155 -12.92 -6.65 -11.60
C ARG A 155 -14.37 -6.53 -11.16
N ASP A 156 -15.33 -6.61 -12.07
CA ASP A 156 -16.76 -6.54 -11.75
C ASP A 156 -17.22 -7.72 -10.89
N ARG A 157 -16.71 -8.92 -11.14
CA ARG A 157 -16.97 -10.11 -10.31
C ARG A 157 -16.48 -9.92 -8.88
N VAL A 158 -15.28 -9.41 -8.71
CA VAL A 158 -14.70 -9.10 -7.39
C VAL A 158 -15.55 -8.04 -6.68
N ARG A 159 -15.92 -6.99 -7.37
CA ARG A 159 -16.78 -5.91 -6.86
C ARG A 159 -18.11 -6.46 -6.34
N LYS A 160 -18.82 -7.25 -7.14
CA LYS A 160 -20.11 -7.85 -6.78
C LYS A 160 -19.98 -8.77 -5.57
N ARG A 161 -18.95 -9.60 -5.52
CA ARG A 161 -18.69 -10.49 -4.39
C ARG A 161 -18.51 -9.70 -3.10
N LEU A 162 -17.66 -8.68 -3.10
CA LEU A 162 -17.37 -7.88 -1.91
C LEU A 162 -18.59 -7.06 -1.46
N LEU A 163 -19.37 -6.48 -2.37
CA LEU A 163 -20.62 -5.81 -2.03
C LEU A 163 -21.63 -6.73 -1.37
N LYS A 164 -21.72 -7.98 -1.83
CA LYS A 164 -22.60 -9.01 -1.25
C LYS A 164 -22.17 -9.40 0.15
N GLU A 165 -20.87 -9.57 0.39
CA GLU A 165 -20.31 -9.88 1.71
C GLU A 165 -20.55 -8.74 2.71
N PHE A 166 -20.47 -7.48 2.28
CA PHE A 166 -20.78 -6.31 3.11
C PHE A 166 -22.23 -6.24 3.56
N LYS A 167 -23.16 -6.64 2.71
CA LYS A 167 -24.61 -6.66 3.05
C LYS A 167 -24.97 -7.73 4.06
N ARG A 168 -24.08 -8.72 4.29
CA ARG A 168 -24.29 -9.83 5.24
C ARG A 168 -23.74 -9.56 6.63
N LYS A 169 -22.96 -8.49 6.80
CA LYS A 169 -22.39 -8.02 8.08
C LYS A 169 -23.21 -6.87 8.65
#